data_403de2172c6543e0cf96987a355b4854
#
_entry.id   403de2172c6543e0cf96987a355b4854
#
_cell.length_a   1.000
_cell.length_b   1.000
_cell.length_c   1.000
_cell.angle_alpha   90.00
_cell.angle_beta   90.00
_cell.angle_gamma   90.00
#
_symmetry.space_group_name_H-M   'P 1'
#
loop_
_entity.id
_entity.type
_entity.pdbx_description
1 polymer ?
#
loop_
_entity_poly.entity_id
_entity_poly.type
_entity_poly.pdbx_seq_one_letter_code
_entity_poly.pdbx_strand_id
1 'polypeptide(L)'
;ISYGNAFPYSSGVSMYLKNITYNSNLDTSWAASFSTYGNGDMGTPGRAWDDTSTTAVITDNFLPEEIKLYPSYPNPFNPSTTISLGITNAAFIKVSIYDVNGRLVDNLYNSIIASGYHQMSWNATNKASGIYIVLLESSSQIKTQKLVLMK
;
A
#
# COMPACT_ATOMS: atom_id res chain seq x y z
N ILE A 1 -12.05 18.21 -21.31
CA ILE A 1 -11.84 19.35 -20.39
C ILE A 1 -11.51 20.53 -21.29
N SER A 2 -12.39 21.52 -21.36
CA SER A 2 -12.16 22.75 -22.12
C SER A 2 -11.41 23.71 -21.20
N TYR A 3 -10.16 23.95 -21.48
CA TYR A 3 -9.40 25.00 -20.82
C TYR A 3 -9.81 26.34 -21.48
N GLY A 4 -10.46 27.22 -20.70
CA GLY A 4 -10.88 28.52 -21.17
C GLY A 4 -9.67 29.43 -21.49
N ASN A 5 -9.95 30.61 -22.05
CA ASN A 5 -8.95 31.58 -22.50
C ASN A 5 -8.00 32.16 -21.42
N ALA A 6 -8.06 31.65 -20.20
CA ALA A 6 -7.24 32.08 -19.07
C ALA A 6 -5.98 31.21 -18.84
N PHE A 7 -5.69 30.24 -19.71
CA PHE A 7 -4.49 29.41 -19.55
C PHE A 7 -3.25 30.20 -19.97
N PRO A 8 -2.23 30.35 -19.12
CA PRO A 8 -1.19 31.39 -19.30
C PRO A 8 -0.13 31.05 -20.37
N TYR A 9 -0.28 29.94 -21.09
CA TYR A 9 0.74 29.46 -22.03
C TYR A 9 0.20 29.32 -23.45
N SER A 10 1.05 29.63 -24.43
CA SER A 10 0.73 29.50 -25.87
C SER A 10 0.62 28.04 -26.29
N SER A 11 -0.08 27.77 -27.41
CA SER A 11 -0.17 26.43 -27.96
C SER A 11 1.21 25.90 -28.36
N GLY A 12 1.43 24.60 -28.20
CA GLY A 12 2.71 23.93 -28.47
C GLY A 12 3.65 23.82 -27.28
N VAL A 13 3.28 24.34 -26.10
CA VAL A 13 4.08 24.21 -24.89
C VAL A 13 3.46 23.15 -23.99
N SER A 14 4.24 22.16 -23.63
CA SER A 14 3.86 21.18 -22.64
C SER A 14 3.89 21.78 -21.23
N MET A 15 2.96 21.38 -20.40
CA MET A 15 2.89 21.82 -19.02
C MET A 15 2.98 20.64 -18.07
N TYR A 16 3.54 20.87 -16.91
CA TYR A 16 3.57 19.90 -15.82
C TYR A 16 3.00 20.48 -14.54
N LEU A 17 2.40 19.64 -13.72
CA LEU A 17 1.92 20.02 -12.40
C LEU A 17 3.13 20.16 -11.47
N LYS A 18 3.31 21.33 -10.85
CA LYS A 18 4.44 21.65 -9.97
C LYS A 18 4.51 20.73 -8.74
N ASN A 19 3.35 20.28 -8.27
CA ASN A 19 3.24 19.36 -7.15
C ASN A 19 1.91 18.61 -7.23
N ILE A 20 1.91 17.31 -6.96
CA ILE A 20 0.69 16.48 -6.98
C ILE A 20 -0.35 16.88 -5.93
N THR A 21 0.06 17.62 -4.90
CA THR A 21 -0.86 18.14 -3.88
C THR A 21 -1.54 19.46 -4.30
N TYR A 22 -1.10 20.07 -5.39
CA TYR A 22 -1.71 21.29 -5.89
C TYR A 22 -3.04 21.00 -6.58
N ASN A 23 -3.94 21.97 -6.50
CA ASN A 23 -5.20 21.89 -7.24
C ASN A 23 -4.92 22.08 -8.74
N SER A 24 -5.15 21.02 -9.52
CA SER A 24 -4.91 21.02 -10.98
C SER A 24 -5.81 21.99 -11.77
N ASN A 25 -6.84 22.56 -11.14
CA ASN A 25 -7.72 23.54 -11.76
C ASN A 25 -7.22 24.97 -11.63
N LEU A 26 -6.14 25.21 -10.88
CA LEU A 26 -5.55 26.53 -10.73
C LEU A 26 -4.39 26.70 -11.72
N ASP A 27 -4.37 27.79 -12.47
CA ASP A 27 -3.32 28.13 -13.43
C ASP A 27 -1.93 28.22 -12.77
N THR A 28 -1.87 28.72 -11.54
CA THR A 28 -0.63 28.85 -10.75
C THR A 28 0.00 27.51 -10.33
N SER A 29 -0.77 26.43 -10.41
CA SER A 29 -0.30 25.09 -10.10
C SER A 29 0.51 24.44 -11.22
N TRP A 30 0.47 25.00 -12.41
CA TRP A 30 1.14 24.51 -13.60
C TRP A 30 2.39 25.32 -13.94
N ALA A 31 3.32 24.71 -14.64
CA ALA A 31 4.48 25.39 -15.21
C ALA A 31 4.72 24.92 -16.64
N ALA A 32 5.26 25.82 -17.46
CA ALA A 32 5.70 25.48 -18.80
C ALA A 32 6.96 24.65 -18.77
N SER A 33 7.09 23.70 -19.67
CA SER A 33 8.34 22.97 -19.89
C SER A 33 9.36 23.87 -20.59
N PHE A 34 10.60 23.86 -20.12
CA PHE A 34 11.69 24.62 -20.72
C PHE A 34 12.61 23.77 -21.61
N SER A 35 12.41 22.46 -21.65
CA SER A 35 13.19 21.56 -22.50
C SER A 35 12.56 21.48 -23.88
N THR A 36 13.39 21.56 -24.92
CA THR A 36 12.97 21.33 -26.31
C THR A 36 13.25 19.88 -26.72
N TYR A 37 12.37 19.29 -27.52
CA TYR A 37 12.57 17.98 -28.15
C TYR A 37 12.02 17.98 -29.59
N GLY A 38 12.51 17.06 -30.40
CA GLY A 38 12.08 16.96 -31.79
C GLY A 38 12.39 18.22 -32.59
N ASN A 39 11.38 18.79 -33.24
CA ASN A 39 11.49 19.97 -34.09
C ASN A 39 11.47 21.31 -33.33
N GLY A 40 11.85 21.32 -32.07
CA GLY A 40 11.88 22.54 -31.25
C GLY A 40 10.66 22.76 -30.37
N ASP A 41 9.74 21.78 -30.32
CA ASP A 41 8.63 21.82 -29.37
C ASP A 41 9.12 21.74 -27.93
N MET A 42 8.54 22.55 -27.04
CA MET A 42 8.87 22.51 -25.63
C MET A 42 8.09 21.40 -24.91
N GLY A 43 8.82 20.50 -24.28
CA GLY A 43 8.21 19.43 -23.51
C GLY A 43 9.23 18.43 -22.96
N THR A 44 8.76 17.53 -22.15
CA THR A 44 9.55 16.44 -21.54
C THR A 44 8.83 15.10 -21.73
N PRO A 45 8.75 14.57 -22.97
CA PRO A 45 8.03 13.33 -23.20
C PRO A 45 8.71 12.16 -22.47
N GLY A 46 8.00 11.58 -21.52
CA GLY A 46 8.45 10.38 -20.80
C GLY A 46 9.58 10.58 -19.82
N ARG A 47 9.99 11.82 -19.52
CA ARG A 47 10.95 12.15 -18.47
C ARG A 47 10.33 13.07 -17.42
N ALA A 48 10.70 12.85 -16.16
CA ALA A 48 10.54 13.90 -15.16
C ALA A 48 11.39 15.09 -15.57
N TRP A 49 10.86 16.30 -15.40
CA TRP A 49 11.60 17.53 -15.68
C TRP A 49 12.89 17.53 -14.84
N ASP A 50 14.05 17.76 -15.50
CA ASP A 50 15.35 17.90 -14.84
C ASP A 50 15.41 19.24 -14.10
N ASP A 51 14.69 19.33 -13.00
CA ASP A 51 15.11 20.19 -11.94
C ASP A 51 16.36 19.53 -11.31
N THR A 52 17.50 20.19 -11.37
CA THR A 52 18.74 19.78 -10.71
C THR A 52 18.62 19.77 -9.17
N SER A 53 17.47 20.09 -8.63
CA SER A 53 17.07 19.81 -7.27
C SER A 53 16.70 18.33 -7.17
N THR A 54 17.69 17.50 -6.82
CA THR A 54 17.52 16.17 -6.23
C THR A 54 16.12 15.60 -6.42
N THR A 55 16.00 14.64 -7.33
CA THR A 55 14.88 13.71 -7.31
C THR A 55 14.84 13.12 -5.90
N ALA A 56 14.17 13.79 -4.98
CA ALA A 56 13.62 13.10 -3.86
C ALA A 56 12.64 12.10 -4.49
N VAL A 57 13.12 10.89 -4.76
CA VAL A 57 12.25 9.74 -4.76
C VAL A 57 11.62 9.83 -3.38
N ILE A 58 10.45 10.44 -3.30
CA ILE A 58 9.57 10.20 -2.19
C ILE A 58 9.19 8.74 -2.37
N THR A 59 10.08 7.85 -1.95
CA THR A 59 9.63 6.58 -1.44
C THR A 59 8.81 7.00 -0.22
N ASP A 60 7.55 7.33 -0.45
CA ASP A 60 6.56 7.25 0.59
C ASP A 60 6.58 5.79 1.02
N ASN A 61 7.57 5.46 1.84
CA ASN A 61 7.50 4.33 2.70
C ASN A 61 6.36 4.67 3.65
N PHE A 62 5.12 4.46 3.20
CA PHE A 62 3.97 4.44 4.06
C PHE A 62 4.16 3.27 5.03
N LEU A 63 5.01 3.51 6.02
CA LEU A 63 5.12 2.57 7.14
C LEU A 63 3.79 2.61 7.87
N PRO A 64 3.27 1.46 8.29
CA PRO A 64 2.08 1.44 9.12
C PRO A 64 2.28 2.30 10.37
N GLU A 65 1.32 3.13 10.70
CA GLU A 65 1.37 3.98 11.91
C GLU A 65 1.18 3.18 13.20
N GLU A 66 0.55 2.01 13.11
CA GLU A 66 0.31 1.09 14.23
C GLU A 66 0.51 -0.37 13.79
N ILE A 67 0.74 -1.26 14.77
CA ILE A 67 0.67 -2.71 14.51
C ILE A 67 -0.79 -3.07 14.24
N LYS A 68 -1.08 -3.54 13.04
CA LYS A 68 -2.43 -3.79 12.56
C LYS A 68 -2.56 -5.17 11.91
N LEU A 69 -3.65 -5.84 12.23
CA LEU A 69 -4.12 -7.04 11.55
C LEU A 69 -5.25 -6.62 10.60
N TYR A 70 -4.99 -6.68 9.31
CA TYR A 70 -5.97 -6.31 8.27
C TYR A 70 -6.96 -7.44 8.03
N PRO A 71 -8.15 -7.14 7.48
CA PRO A 71 -9.10 -8.17 7.07
C PRO A 71 -8.45 -9.19 6.17
N SER A 72 -8.55 -10.47 6.55
CA SER A 72 -8.05 -11.58 5.72
C SER A 72 -8.94 -11.77 4.49
N TYR A 73 -8.32 -12.06 3.37
CA TYR A 73 -9.04 -12.25 2.12
C TYR A 73 -8.53 -13.48 1.35
N PRO A 74 -9.46 -14.28 0.79
CA PRO A 74 -10.91 -14.25 0.98
C PRO A 74 -11.32 -14.62 2.41
N ASN A 75 -12.50 -14.15 2.86
CA ASN A 75 -13.15 -14.58 4.10
C ASN A 75 -14.68 -14.38 3.99
N PRO A 76 -15.50 -15.42 3.87
CA PRO A 76 -15.16 -16.85 3.96
C PRO A 76 -14.20 -17.35 2.89
N PHE A 77 -13.45 -18.43 3.17
CA PHE A 77 -12.41 -18.94 2.30
C PHE A 77 -12.50 -20.47 2.05
N ASN A 78 -11.90 -20.93 0.94
CA ASN A 78 -11.79 -22.33 0.55
C ASN A 78 -10.58 -22.57 -0.36
N PRO A 79 -9.61 -23.39 -0.01
CA PRO A 79 -9.20 -23.77 1.34
C PRO A 79 -8.17 -22.77 1.90
N SER A 80 -7.82 -21.70 1.18
CA SER A 80 -6.73 -20.79 1.54
C SER A 80 -7.20 -19.36 1.71
N THR A 81 -6.58 -18.64 2.63
CA THR A 81 -6.78 -17.21 2.85
C THR A 81 -5.45 -16.50 3.09
N THR A 82 -5.39 -15.21 2.80
CA THR A 82 -4.23 -14.36 3.06
C THR A 82 -4.48 -13.49 4.28
N ILE A 83 -3.54 -13.51 5.21
CA ILE A 83 -3.51 -12.71 6.43
C ILE A 83 -2.51 -11.60 6.20
N SER A 84 -2.95 -10.34 6.29
CA SER A 84 -2.14 -9.16 6.05
C SER A 84 -1.88 -8.40 7.34
N LEU A 85 -0.64 -7.99 7.55
CA LEU A 85 -0.14 -7.31 8.75
C LEU A 85 0.49 -5.97 8.38
N GLY A 86 0.32 -4.97 9.25
CA GLY A 86 1.11 -3.74 9.24
C GLY A 86 1.96 -3.68 10.50
N ILE A 87 3.26 -3.47 10.35
CA ILE A 87 4.25 -3.43 11.44
C ILE A 87 4.98 -2.09 11.40
N THR A 88 4.87 -1.30 12.45
CA THR A 88 5.47 0.05 12.54
C THR A 88 6.99 0.01 12.65
N ASN A 89 7.50 -0.83 13.54
CA ASN A 89 8.93 -1.00 13.82
C ASN A 89 9.26 -2.47 13.88
N ALA A 90 10.51 -2.84 13.61
CA ALA A 90 10.96 -4.22 13.76
C ALA A 90 10.62 -4.73 15.17
N ALA A 91 9.86 -5.82 15.24
CA ALA A 91 9.36 -6.38 16.48
C ALA A 91 9.25 -7.91 16.42
N PHE A 92 9.29 -8.55 17.57
CA PHE A 92 8.95 -9.96 17.68
C PHE A 92 7.43 -10.11 17.54
N ILE A 93 7.01 -10.88 16.54
CA ILE A 93 5.61 -11.13 16.21
C ILE A 93 5.35 -12.62 16.19
N LYS A 94 4.22 -12.99 16.79
CA LYS A 94 3.69 -14.36 16.68
C LYS A 94 2.30 -14.29 16.06
N VAL A 95 2.08 -15.08 15.01
CA VAL A 95 0.79 -15.21 14.34
C VAL A 95 0.37 -16.68 14.39
N SER A 96 -0.71 -16.92 15.10
CA SER A 96 -1.23 -18.27 15.36
C SER A 96 -2.70 -18.38 14.99
N ILE A 97 -3.12 -19.58 14.64
CA ILE A 97 -4.51 -19.93 14.34
C ILE A 97 -5.06 -20.82 15.43
N TYR A 98 -6.23 -20.51 15.94
CA TYR A 98 -6.95 -21.25 16.96
C TYR A 98 -8.32 -21.69 16.47
N ASP A 99 -8.82 -22.80 16.97
CA ASP A 99 -10.22 -23.21 16.81
C ASP A 99 -11.12 -22.50 17.86
N VAL A 100 -12.42 -22.71 17.75
CA VAL A 100 -13.42 -22.11 18.67
C VAL A 100 -13.29 -22.58 20.12
N ASN A 101 -12.58 -23.69 20.36
CA ASN A 101 -12.30 -24.22 21.70
C ASN A 101 -10.99 -23.67 22.28
N GLY A 102 -10.34 -22.73 21.59
CA GLY A 102 -9.06 -22.16 22.00
C GLY A 102 -7.85 -23.08 21.80
N ARG A 103 -7.99 -24.16 21.04
CA ARG A 103 -6.85 -25.06 20.73
C ARG A 103 -6.05 -24.47 19.58
N LEU A 104 -4.73 -24.48 19.71
CA LEU A 104 -3.81 -24.10 18.65
C LEU A 104 -3.97 -25.08 17.46
N VAL A 105 -4.26 -24.54 16.29
CA VAL A 105 -4.45 -25.27 15.04
C VAL A 105 -3.22 -25.17 14.14
N ASP A 106 -2.60 -23.99 14.12
CA ASP A 106 -1.42 -23.72 13.30
C ASP A 106 -0.62 -22.53 13.84
N ASN A 107 0.68 -22.47 13.52
CA ASN A 107 1.54 -21.34 13.83
C ASN A 107 2.17 -20.83 12.53
N LEU A 108 1.72 -19.67 12.06
CA LEU A 108 2.12 -19.14 10.77
C LEU A 108 3.42 -18.36 10.83
N TYR A 109 3.68 -17.71 11.96
CA TYR A 109 4.88 -16.92 12.15
C TYR A 109 5.26 -16.81 13.62
N ASN A 110 6.55 -16.84 13.93
CA ASN A 110 7.03 -16.74 15.30
C ASN A 110 8.50 -16.27 15.30
N SER A 111 8.75 -15.00 14.97
CA SER A 111 10.09 -14.45 14.88
C SER A 111 10.05 -12.91 14.84
N ILE A 112 11.24 -12.28 14.71
CA ILE A 112 11.36 -10.85 14.47
C ILE A 112 11.00 -10.56 13.02
N ILE A 113 10.13 -9.58 12.80
CA ILE A 113 9.72 -9.10 11.49
C ILE A 113 10.11 -7.62 11.35
N ALA A 114 10.51 -7.20 10.17
CA ALA A 114 10.85 -5.80 9.88
C ALA A 114 9.59 -4.92 9.84
N SER A 115 9.77 -3.60 9.93
CA SER A 115 8.71 -2.64 9.66
C SER A 115 8.19 -2.77 8.22
N GLY A 116 6.90 -2.50 8.00
CA GLY A 116 6.26 -2.56 6.70
C GLY A 116 4.99 -3.41 6.67
N TYR A 117 4.52 -3.68 5.45
CA TYR A 117 3.36 -4.54 5.20
C TYR A 117 3.82 -5.95 4.89
N HIS A 118 3.19 -6.94 5.54
CA HIS A 118 3.51 -8.35 5.38
C HIS A 118 2.26 -9.15 5.08
N GLN A 119 2.42 -10.23 4.32
CA GLN A 119 1.34 -11.13 3.97
C GLN A 119 1.76 -12.58 4.23
N MET A 120 0.84 -13.35 4.79
CA MET A 120 1.01 -14.77 5.09
C MET A 120 -0.19 -15.53 4.56
N SER A 121 0.05 -16.62 3.84
CA SER A 121 -1.02 -17.48 3.38
C SER A 121 -1.26 -18.60 4.39
N TRP A 122 -2.53 -18.83 4.73
CA TRP A 122 -2.95 -19.99 5.50
C TRP A 122 -3.75 -20.95 4.63
N ASN A 123 -3.27 -22.20 4.53
CA ASN A 123 -3.93 -23.26 3.80
C ASN A 123 -4.55 -24.26 4.80
N ALA A 124 -5.88 -24.31 4.84
CA ALA A 124 -6.67 -25.14 5.73
C ALA A 124 -7.21 -26.41 5.04
N THR A 125 -6.54 -26.94 4.01
CA THR A 125 -6.99 -28.11 3.24
C THR A 125 -7.35 -29.29 4.15
N ASN A 126 -6.58 -29.54 5.21
CA ASN A 126 -6.77 -30.66 6.14
C ASN A 126 -7.57 -30.27 7.41
N LYS A 127 -8.25 -29.12 7.41
CA LYS A 127 -9.07 -28.67 8.54
C LYS A 127 -10.54 -28.81 8.21
N ALA A 128 -11.38 -28.97 9.23
CA ALA A 128 -12.85 -29.02 9.06
C ALA A 128 -13.39 -27.62 8.74
N SER A 129 -14.51 -27.55 7.98
CA SER A 129 -15.26 -26.31 7.82
C SER A 129 -15.69 -25.77 9.19
N GLY A 130 -15.59 -24.47 9.39
CA GLY A 130 -15.89 -23.87 10.67
C GLY A 130 -15.26 -22.51 10.88
N ILE A 131 -15.34 -22.02 12.11
CA ILE A 131 -14.77 -20.76 12.54
C ILE A 131 -13.39 -20.99 13.15
N TYR A 132 -12.44 -20.17 12.74
CA TYR A 132 -11.09 -20.10 13.27
C TYR A 132 -10.77 -18.68 13.68
N ILE A 133 -9.81 -18.51 14.56
CA ILE A 133 -9.37 -17.21 15.06
C ILE A 133 -7.89 -17.06 14.77
N VAL A 134 -7.53 -16.03 14.00
CA VAL A 134 -6.15 -15.56 13.91
C VAL A 134 -5.85 -14.74 15.17
N LEU A 135 -4.75 -15.03 15.80
CA LEU A 135 -4.19 -14.27 16.90
C LEU A 135 -2.81 -13.72 16.48
N LEU A 136 -2.68 -12.42 16.45
CA LEU A 136 -1.41 -11.72 16.34
C LEU A 136 -1.01 -11.23 17.72
N GLU A 137 0.16 -11.65 18.17
CA GLU A 137 0.77 -11.25 19.43
C GLU A 137 2.07 -10.49 19.16
N SER A 138 2.22 -9.35 19.79
CA SER A 138 3.47 -8.58 19.86
C SER A 138 3.80 -8.30 21.32
N SER A 139 4.96 -7.71 21.59
CA SER A 139 5.35 -7.32 22.97
C SER A 139 4.39 -6.33 23.62
N SER A 140 3.63 -5.55 22.84
CA SER A 140 2.78 -4.46 23.33
C SER A 140 1.30 -4.63 23.03
N GLN A 141 0.92 -5.49 22.09
CA GLN A 141 -0.46 -5.60 21.59
C GLN A 141 -0.83 -7.01 21.20
N ILE A 142 -2.12 -7.29 21.36
CA ILE A 142 -2.77 -8.51 20.85
C ILE A 142 -3.90 -8.07 19.92
N LYS A 143 -3.94 -8.64 18.73
CA LYS A 143 -5.02 -8.43 17.75
C LYS A 143 -5.59 -9.78 17.34
N THR A 144 -6.90 -9.83 17.15
CA THR A 144 -7.60 -11.07 16.74
C THR A 144 -8.52 -10.80 15.55
N GLN A 145 -8.72 -11.84 14.75
CA GLN A 145 -9.65 -11.80 13.63
C GLN A 145 -10.31 -13.16 13.44
N LYS A 146 -11.63 -13.13 13.15
CA LYS A 146 -12.40 -14.32 12.79
C LYS A 146 -12.17 -14.70 11.33
N LEU A 147 -11.92 -15.98 11.08
CA LEU A 147 -11.89 -16.62 9.77
C LEU A 147 -13.01 -17.64 9.66
N VAL A 148 -13.59 -17.76 8.47
CA VAL A 148 -14.66 -18.74 8.20
C VAL A 148 -14.21 -19.63 7.04
N LEU A 149 -13.89 -20.91 7.35
CA LEU A 149 -13.57 -21.92 6.36
C LEU A 149 -14.85 -22.57 5.88
N MET A 150 -15.07 -22.54 4.58
CA MET A 150 -16.20 -23.19 3.90
C MET A 150 -15.63 -24.16 2.86
N LYS A 151 -15.92 -25.44 3.01
CA LYS A 151 -15.61 -26.48 2.03
C LYS A 151 -16.86 -26.98 1.39
#